data_35ae6937f2b2bbc79ad3c3f21eb65a65
#
_entry.id   35ae6937f2b2bbc79ad3c3f21eb65a65
#
_cell.length_a   1.000
_cell.length_b   1.000
_cell.length_c   1.000
_cell.angle_alpha   90.00
_cell.angle_beta   90.00
_cell.angle_gamma   90.00
#
_symmetry.space_group_name_H-M   'P 1'
#
loop_
_entity.id
_entity.type
_entity.pdbx_description
1 polymer ?
#
loop_
_entity_poly.entity_id
_entity_poly.type
_entity_poly.pdbx_seq_one_letter_code
_entity_poly.pdbx_strand_id
1 'polypeptide(L)'
;IVRREWGERAQAGAIWFAFAATISLFSGRLTFALGCLLAMAAVFASQRGLRIPALLLAGSVGLASPVAALFLACLGFAHFLAERPDRRGLELAGVSFLVAAIVALLFPGGGDEPYVTSSFIPAIGLTLVSAWMVPPGQRLVRTGMLVYAGALVASYVLSTPMGGNVNRLGALLLGPVLLCVLAAEPLTPKLWRRGVLIILLPMIVWWQTGPVIRDLKLTDDDPAVTQAFYQPLADALEPRLVREPARVEVVPIASHWEAARAAPEFPLARGWERQTDRNYNPLFYADRLGPNRYRQWLDRLAVGYVALPADTELDYAGEKEAALIRSGLPFLREIPVGGDWRLFKVIGAQPMVARPARLTELDTDGFAVAAPIAGSFEVRIRSTPYWKVKSGFGCVEPGRGDWTRVTLDRPGSLKVAADFSPGARFGSDRDCRPDR
;
A
#
# COMPACT_ATOMS: atom_id res chain seq x y z
N ILE A 1 -3.89 -29.28 -8.48
CA ILE A 1 -3.31 -28.54 -9.62
C ILE A 1 -2.02 -29.28 -10.06
N VAL A 2 -0.96 -29.26 -9.27
CA VAL A 2 0.38 -29.76 -9.63
C VAL A 2 0.37 -31.22 -10.09
N ARG A 3 -0.31 -32.12 -9.34
CA ARG A 3 -0.40 -33.55 -9.72
C ARG A 3 -1.07 -33.78 -11.06
N ARG A 4 -2.02 -32.95 -11.45
CA ARG A 4 -2.73 -33.06 -12.73
C ARG A 4 -1.86 -32.64 -13.90
N GLU A 5 -1.05 -31.58 -13.72
CA GLU A 5 -0.25 -30.99 -14.79
C GLU A 5 1.11 -31.69 -14.96
N TRP A 6 1.74 -32.11 -13.86
CA TRP A 6 3.12 -32.62 -13.86
C TRP A 6 3.31 -33.98 -13.17
N GLY A 7 2.23 -34.60 -12.69
CA GLY A 7 2.26 -35.89 -12.01
C GLY A 7 2.82 -35.80 -10.56
N GLU A 8 3.02 -36.97 -9.95
CA GLU A 8 3.42 -37.04 -8.53
C GLU A 8 4.83 -36.57 -8.24
N ARG A 9 5.76 -36.66 -9.20
CA ARG A 9 7.14 -36.22 -9.03
C ARG A 9 7.28 -34.72 -8.78
N ALA A 10 6.28 -33.96 -9.17
CA ALA A 10 6.25 -32.49 -8.99
C ALA A 10 5.80 -32.05 -7.59
N GLN A 11 5.59 -32.96 -6.63
CA GLN A 11 5.19 -32.60 -5.25
C GLN A 11 6.20 -31.67 -4.57
N ALA A 12 7.49 -31.82 -4.86
CA ALA A 12 8.52 -30.93 -4.32
C ALA A 12 8.28 -29.45 -4.65
N GLY A 13 7.79 -29.13 -5.86
CA GLY A 13 7.41 -27.78 -6.22
C GLY A 13 6.17 -27.28 -5.46
N ALA A 14 5.19 -28.17 -5.17
CA ALA A 14 4.05 -27.82 -4.35
C ALA A 14 4.45 -27.53 -2.89
N ILE A 15 5.39 -28.30 -2.33
CA ILE A 15 5.95 -28.07 -0.99
C ILE A 15 6.68 -26.73 -0.96
N TRP A 16 7.51 -26.46 -1.96
CA TRP A 16 8.18 -25.15 -2.06
C TRP A 16 7.17 -24.00 -2.14
N PHE A 17 6.11 -24.17 -2.94
CA PHE A 17 5.03 -23.16 -3.01
C PHE A 17 4.37 -22.93 -1.65
N ALA A 18 4.14 -23.97 -0.85
CA ALA A 18 3.57 -23.83 0.48
C ALA A 18 4.48 -22.97 1.40
N PHE A 19 5.80 -23.20 1.37
CA PHE A 19 6.76 -22.34 2.07
C PHE A 19 6.77 -20.91 1.51
N ALA A 20 6.79 -20.74 0.19
CA ALA A 20 6.77 -19.44 -0.46
C ALA A 20 5.53 -18.61 -0.10
N ALA A 21 4.36 -19.25 0.03
CA ALA A 21 3.13 -18.60 0.41
C ALA A 21 3.17 -18.00 1.83
N THR A 22 3.93 -18.61 2.77
CA THR A 22 4.06 -18.08 4.14
C THR A 22 4.80 -16.74 4.19
N ILE A 23 5.63 -16.43 3.19
CA ILE A 23 6.36 -15.15 3.09
C ILE A 23 5.41 -13.95 3.12
N SER A 24 4.25 -14.07 2.47
CA SER A 24 3.23 -13.02 2.48
C SER A 24 2.64 -12.76 3.86
N LEU A 25 2.60 -13.78 4.74
CA LEU A 25 2.16 -13.65 6.13
C LEU A 25 3.20 -12.89 6.95
N PHE A 26 4.47 -13.30 6.85
CA PHE A 26 5.59 -12.66 7.58
C PHE A 26 5.81 -11.19 7.17
N SER A 27 5.52 -10.84 5.91
CA SER A 27 5.62 -9.46 5.42
C SER A 27 4.31 -8.65 5.58
N GLY A 28 3.34 -9.13 6.36
CA GLY A 28 2.07 -8.43 6.63
C GLY A 28 1.13 -8.28 5.42
N ARG A 29 1.37 -8.98 4.31
CA ARG A 29 0.60 -8.88 3.06
C ARG A 29 -0.61 -9.80 3.05
N LEU A 30 -1.47 -9.70 4.08
CA LEU A 30 -2.58 -10.63 4.33
C LEU A 30 -3.63 -10.62 3.21
N THR A 31 -4.00 -9.43 2.73
CA THR A 31 -4.97 -9.28 1.63
C THR A 31 -4.47 -9.90 0.33
N PHE A 32 -3.17 -9.75 0.05
CA PHE A 32 -2.54 -10.40 -1.09
C PHE A 32 -2.51 -11.92 -0.93
N ALA A 33 -2.17 -12.45 0.25
CA ALA A 33 -2.18 -13.88 0.53
C ALA A 33 -3.58 -14.48 0.36
N LEU A 34 -4.64 -13.80 0.85
CA LEU A 34 -6.04 -14.19 0.64
C LEU A 34 -6.38 -14.18 -0.86
N GLY A 35 -5.98 -13.14 -1.60
CA GLY A 35 -6.17 -13.07 -3.05
C GLY A 35 -5.50 -14.24 -3.78
N CYS A 36 -4.28 -14.61 -3.40
CA CYS A 36 -3.58 -15.78 -3.96
C CYS A 36 -4.30 -17.10 -3.67
N LEU A 37 -4.83 -17.27 -2.44
CA LEU A 37 -5.62 -18.46 -2.08
C LEU A 37 -6.86 -18.57 -2.96
N LEU A 38 -7.62 -17.48 -3.11
CA LEU A 38 -8.83 -17.43 -3.96
C LEU A 38 -8.48 -17.67 -5.44
N ALA A 39 -7.37 -17.12 -5.93
CA ALA A 39 -6.89 -17.35 -7.29
C ALA A 39 -6.55 -18.80 -7.54
N MET A 40 -5.87 -19.47 -6.61
CA MET A 40 -5.57 -20.88 -6.69
C MET A 40 -6.85 -21.74 -6.65
N ALA A 41 -7.82 -21.36 -5.83
CA ALA A 41 -9.15 -22.02 -5.79
C ALA A 41 -9.91 -21.82 -7.10
N ALA A 42 -9.86 -20.63 -7.71
CA ALA A 42 -10.48 -20.36 -9.03
C ALA A 42 -9.88 -21.23 -10.13
N VAL A 43 -8.54 -21.32 -10.19
CA VAL A 43 -7.82 -22.19 -11.13
C VAL A 43 -8.20 -23.66 -10.90
N PHE A 44 -8.23 -24.11 -9.64
CA PHE A 44 -8.62 -25.49 -9.31
C PHE A 44 -10.06 -25.80 -9.73
N ALA A 45 -11.01 -24.90 -9.45
CA ALA A 45 -12.42 -25.07 -9.88
C ALA A 45 -12.53 -25.13 -11.41
N SER A 46 -11.80 -24.26 -12.11
CA SER A 46 -11.73 -24.27 -13.59
C SER A 46 -11.20 -25.59 -14.14
N GLN A 47 -10.12 -26.12 -13.55
CA GLN A 47 -9.58 -27.43 -13.93
C GLN A 47 -10.56 -28.58 -13.70
N ARG A 48 -11.48 -28.45 -12.74
CA ARG A 48 -12.53 -29.42 -12.48
C ARG A 48 -13.78 -29.23 -13.38
N GLY A 49 -13.78 -28.25 -14.26
CA GLY A 49 -14.93 -27.91 -15.11
C GLY A 49 -16.05 -27.17 -14.39
N LEU A 50 -15.80 -26.70 -13.16
CA LEU A 50 -16.76 -25.97 -12.34
C LEU A 50 -16.74 -24.47 -12.71
N ARG A 51 -17.38 -24.12 -13.85
CA ARG A 51 -17.29 -22.76 -14.43
C ARG A 51 -17.81 -21.69 -13.49
N ILE A 52 -19.03 -21.86 -12.94
CA ILE A 52 -19.63 -20.82 -12.06
C ILE A 52 -18.80 -20.60 -10.80
N PRO A 53 -18.44 -21.63 -10.01
CA PRO A 53 -17.53 -21.45 -8.87
C PRO A 53 -16.19 -20.80 -9.24
N ALA A 54 -15.61 -21.14 -10.39
CA ALA A 54 -14.36 -20.57 -10.85
C ALA A 54 -14.48 -19.07 -11.10
N LEU A 55 -15.56 -18.60 -11.74
CA LEU A 55 -15.81 -17.18 -12.02
C LEU A 55 -16.14 -16.39 -10.75
N LEU A 56 -16.92 -16.95 -9.83
CA LEU A 56 -17.21 -16.33 -8.53
C LEU A 56 -15.93 -16.13 -7.71
N LEU A 57 -15.08 -17.17 -7.65
CA LEU A 57 -13.79 -17.09 -7.00
C LEU A 57 -12.86 -16.06 -7.68
N ALA A 58 -12.82 -16.02 -9.02
CA ALA A 58 -12.04 -15.04 -9.76
C ALA A 58 -12.49 -13.60 -9.48
N GLY A 59 -13.80 -13.36 -9.37
CA GLY A 59 -14.33 -12.06 -8.93
C GLY A 59 -13.93 -11.71 -7.50
N SER A 60 -14.00 -12.68 -6.59
CA SER A 60 -13.59 -12.50 -5.19
C SER A 60 -12.10 -12.17 -5.04
N VAL A 61 -11.23 -12.61 -5.97
CA VAL A 61 -9.81 -12.20 -5.99
C VAL A 61 -9.68 -10.68 -6.11
N GLY A 62 -10.47 -10.06 -7.02
CA GLY A 62 -10.45 -8.60 -7.23
C GLY A 62 -10.88 -7.81 -6.00
N LEU A 63 -11.81 -8.36 -5.22
CA LEU A 63 -12.23 -7.76 -3.93
C LEU A 63 -11.17 -7.92 -2.83
N ALA A 64 -10.47 -9.05 -2.81
CA ALA A 64 -9.43 -9.32 -1.80
C ALA A 64 -8.13 -8.55 -2.07
N SER A 65 -7.68 -8.52 -3.34
CA SER A 65 -6.42 -7.88 -3.73
C SER A 65 -6.40 -7.57 -5.23
N PRO A 66 -6.41 -6.29 -5.63
CA PRO A 66 -6.23 -5.91 -7.03
C PRO A 66 -4.93 -6.45 -7.66
N VAL A 67 -3.85 -6.52 -6.89
CA VAL A 67 -2.56 -7.09 -7.35
C VAL A 67 -2.70 -8.57 -7.68
N ALA A 68 -3.34 -9.35 -6.80
CA ALA A 68 -3.57 -10.78 -7.05
C ALA A 68 -4.51 -11.00 -8.24
N ALA A 69 -5.50 -10.11 -8.44
CA ALA A 69 -6.41 -10.16 -9.58
C ALA A 69 -5.69 -9.93 -10.92
N LEU A 70 -4.77 -8.95 -10.96
CA LEU A 70 -3.93 -8.73 -12.14
C LEU A 70 -3.02 -9.93 -12.43
N PHE A 71 -2.52 -10.62 -11.40
CA PHE A 71 -1.75 -11.85 -11.58
C PHE A 71 -2.60 -13.00 -12.12
N LEU A 72 -3.82 -13.16 -11.62
CA LEU A 72 -4.76 -14.15 -12.18
C LEU A 72 -5.11 -13.80 -13.63
N ALA A 73 -5.26 -12.51 -13.96
CA ALA A 73 -5.47 -12.05 -15.32
C ALA A 73 -4.29 -12.39 -16.23
N CYS A 74 -3.05 -12.14 -15.80
CA CYS A 74 -1.84 -12.53 -16.53
C CYS A 74 -1.77 -14.05 -16.77
N LEU A 75 -2.05 -14.87 -15.76
CA LEU A 75 -2.04 -16.33 -15.87
C LEU A 75 -3.16 -16.83 -16.79
N GLY A 76 -4.37 -16.27 -16.69
CA GLY A 76 -5.48 -16.60 -17.57
C GLY A 76 -5.22 -16.21 -19.03
N PHE A 77 -4.61 -15.06 -19.26
CA PHE A 77 -4.19 -14.63 -20.59
C PHE A 77 -3.09 -15.53 -21.17
N ALA A 78 -2.12 -15.93 -20.35
CA ALA A 78 -1.08 -16.89 -20.77
C ALA A 78 -1.67 -18.24 -21.14
N HIS A 79 -2.66 -18.74 -20.39
CA HIS A 79 -3.39 -19.97 -20.71
C HIS A 79 -4.11 -19.85 -22.05
N PHE A 80 -4.81 -18.75 -22.31
CA PHE A 80 -5.47 -18.50 -23.59
C PHE A 80 -4.50 -18.49 -24.76
N LEU A 81 -3.30 -17.91 -24.58
CA LEU A 81 -2.28 -17.87 -25.66
C LEU A 81 -1.67 -19.26 -25.91
N ALA A 82 -1.50 -20.09 -24.87
CA ALA A 82 -0.85 -21.39 -24.97
C ALA A 82 -1.81 -22.48 -25.48
N GLU A 83 -3.07 -22.47 -25.02
CA GLU A 83 -4.04 -23.57 -25.19
C GLU A 83 -5.25 -23.14 -26.04
N ARG A 84 -5.00 -22.40 -27.12
CA ARG A 84 -6.10 -22.03 -28.06
C ARG A 84 -6.78 -23.29 -28.64
N PRO A 85 -8.12 -23.32 -28.72
CA PRO A 85 -9.09 -22.23 -28.53
C PRO A 85 -9.74 -22.16 -27.13
N ASP A 86 -9.15 -22.73 -26.07
CA ASP A 86 -9.76 -22.74 -24.74
C ASP A 86 -9.89 -21.31 -24.18
N ARG A 87 -11.14 -20.84 -24.00
CA ARG A 87 -11.46 -19.50 -23.51
C ARG A 87 -11.55 -19.39 -21.98
N ARG A 88 -11.42 -20.51 -21.25
CA ARG A 88 -11.56 -20.53 -19.77
C ARG A 88 -10.55 -19.59 -19.10
N GLY A 89 -9.32 -19.56 -19.61
CA GLY A 89 -8.30 -18.63 -19.14
C GLY A 89 -8.72 -17.17 -19.33
N LEU A 90 -9.28 -16.84 -20.48
CA LEU A 90 -9.75 -15.50 -20.80
C LEU A 90 -10.95 -15.07 -19.92
N GLU A 91 -11.84 -16.00 -19.60
CA GLU A 91 -12.95 -15.75 -18.68
C GLU A 91 -12.46 -15.42 -17.26
N LEU A 92 -11.51 -16.19 -16.73
CA LEU A 92 -10.90 -15.91 -15.42
C LEU A 92 -10.16 -14.55 -15.43
N ALA A 93 -9.38 -14.29 -16.49
CA ALA A 93 -8.68 -13.03 -16.67
C ALA A 93 -9.64 -11.84 -16.72
N GLY A 94 -10.69 -11.95 -17.53
CA GLY A 94 -11.68 -10.88 -17.72
C GLY A 94 -12.44 -10.55 -16.44
N VAL A 95 -12.94 -11.57 -15.72
CA VAL A 95 -13.71 -11.36 -14.48
C VAL A 95 -12.80 -10.76 -13.38
N SER A 96 -11.61 -11.33 -13.17
CA SER A 96 -10.72 -10.81 -12.12
C SER A 96 -10.26 -9.38 -12.41
N PHE A 97 -9.92 -9.08 -13.65
CA PHE A 97 -9.54 -7.73 -14.08
C PHE A 97 -10.70 -6.74 -13.96
N LEU A 98 -11.90 -7.13 -14.41
CA LEU A 98 -13.08 -6.25 -14.35
C LEU A 98 -13.43 -5.87 -12.92
N VAL A 99 -13.43 -6.83 -11.99
CA VAL A 99 -13.71 -6.52 -10.57
C VAL A 99 -12.64 -5.64 -9.97
N ALA A 100 -11.35 -5.90 -10.24
CA ALA A 100 -10.26 -5.04 -9.79
C ALA A 100 -10.39 -3.61 -10.36
N ALA A 101 -10.76 -3.47 -11.63
CA ALA A 101 -10.99 -2.18 -12.27
C ALA A 101 -12.18 -1.43 -11.64
N ILE A 102 -13.29 -2.14 -11.35
CA ILE A 102 -14.46 -1.56 -10.67
C ILE A 102 -14.05 -1.06 -9.28
N VAL A 103 -13.32 -1.86 -8.50
CA VAL A 103 -12.82 -1.45 -7.17
C VAL A 103 -11.93 -0.21 -7.29
N ALA A 104 -10.99 -0.19 -8.25
CA ALA A 104 -10.11 0.96 -8.46
C ALA A 104 -10.87 2.25 -8.88
N LEU A 105 -11.95 2.10 -9.64
CA LEU A 105 -12.83 3.23 -10.03
C LEU A 105 -13.69 3.72 -8.87
N LEU A 106 -14.19 2.80 -8.04
CA LEU A 106 -15.00 3.16 -6.87
C LEU A 106 -14.16 3.77 -5.74
N PHE A 107 -12.94 3.27 -5.54
CA PHE A 107 -12.02 3.67 -4.48
C PHE A 107 -10.67 4.08 -5.08
N PRO A 108 -10.59 5.24 -5.75
CA PRO A 108 -9.36 5.67 -6.38
C PRO A 108 -8.29 5.91 -5.32
N GLY A 109 -7.27 5.07 -5.31
CA GLY A 109 -6.03 5.29 -4.58
C GLY A 109 -5.15 6.30 -5.33
N GLY A 110 -4.40 7.11 -4.59
CA GLY A 110 -3.44 8.04 -5.19
C GLY A 110 -2.03 7.46 -5.27
N GLY A 111 -1.24 7.98 -6.22
CA GLY A 111 0.20 7.78 -6.28
C GLY A 111 0.66 6.57 -7.07
N ASP A 112 1.97 6.61 -7.37
CA ASP A 112 2.67 5.60 -8.14
C ASP A 112 3.66 4.86 -7.24
N GLU A 113 3.63 3.53 -7.31
CA GLU A 113 4.64 2.70 -6.66
C GLU A 113 5.91 2.68 -7.51
N PRO A 114 7.07 3.10 -6.98
CA PRO A 114 8.30 3.09 -7.75
C PRO A 114 8.76 1.66 -8.05
N TYR A 115 9.26 1.44 -9.27
CA TYR A 115 9.95 0.21 -9.60
C TYR A 115 11.42 0.53 -9.90
N VAL A 116 12.27 0.33 -8.89
CA VAL A 116 13.68 0.67 -8.99
C VAL A 116 14.45 -0.31 -9.89
N THR A 117 15.39 0.21 -10.67
CA THR A 117 16.19 -0.57 -11.64
C THR A 117 16.93 -1.73 -11.01
N SER A 118 17.43 -1.56 -9.77
CA SER A 118 18.12 -2.61 -9.02
C SER A 118 17.24 -3.82 -8.68
N SER A 119 15.91 -3.66 -8.65
CA SER A 119 14.95 -4.75 -8.47
C SER A 119 14.43 -5.27 -9.81
N PHE A 120 14.29 -4.40 -10.82
CA PHE A 120 13.81 -4.78 -12.15
C PHE A 120 14.77 -5.69 -12.89
N ILE A 121 16.08 -5.34 -12.97
CA ILE A 121 17.07 -6.09 -13.75
C ILE A 121 17.19 -7.55 -13.27
N PRO A 122 17.34 -7.85 -11.97
CA PRO A 122 17.35 -9.24 -11.52
C PRO A 122 16.04 -9.98 -11.81
N ALA A 123 14.89 -9.34 -11.61
CA ALA A 123 13.59 -9.96 -11.82
C ALA A 123 13.36 -10.36 -13.29
N ILE A 124 13.62 -9.45 -14.23
CA ILE A 124 13.49 -9.75 -15.65
C ILE A 124 14.53 -10.78 -16.11
N GLY A 125 15.78 -10.68 -15.64
CA GLY A 125 16.84 -11.63 -15.93
C GLY A 125 16.50 -13.04 -15.46
N LEU A 126 16.11 -13.20 -14.21
CA LEU A 126 15.69 -14.50 -13.64
C LEU A 126 14.51 -15.09 -14.41
N THR A 127 13.53 -14.25 -14.78
CA THR A 127 12.33 -14.69 -15.52
C THR A 127 12.69 -15.16 -16.93
N LEU A 128 13.50 -14.41 -17.67
CA LEU A 128 13.89 -14.76 -19.04
C LEU A 128 14.81 -15.99 -19.09
N VAL A 129 15.77 -16.10 -18.17
CA VAL A 129 16.64 -17.28 -18.07
C VAL A 129 15.79 -18.51 -17.70
N SER A 130 14.84 -18.38 -16.79
CA SER A 130 13.92 -19.47 -16.44
C SER A 130 13.05 -19.87 -17.64
N ALA A 131 12.50 -18.92 -18.38
CA ALA A 131 11.71 -19.21 -19.60
C ALA A 131 12.53 -19.92 -20.68
N TRP A 132 13.81 -19.58 -20.81
CA TRP A 132 14.74 -20.26 -21.72
C TRP A 132 15.07 -21.69 -21.27
N MET A 133 15.14 -21.91 -19.95
CA MET A 133 15.40 -23.24 -19.36
C MET A 133 14.20 -24.19 -19.49
N VAL A 134 12.98 -23.67 -19.55
CA VAL A 134 11.74 -24.46 -19.69
C VAL A 134 11.74 -25.19 -21.03
N PRO A 135 11.51 -26.53 -21.07
CA PRO A 135 11.42 -27.31 -22.29
C PRO A 135 10.31 -26.79 -23.24
N PRO A 136 10.51 -26.92 -24.58
CA PRO A 136 9.51 -26.46 -25.56
C PRO A 136 8.13 -27.12 -25.43
N GLY A 137 8.08 -28.36 -24.88
CA GLY A 137 6.83 -29.07 -24.60
C GLY A 137 5.98 -28.40 -23.53
N GLN A 138 6.56 -27.66 -22.62
CA GLN A 138 5.89 -26.93 -21.52
C GLN A 138 5.42 -25.54 -21.98
N ARG A 139 4.58 -25.50 -23.03
CA ARG A 139 4.15 -24.25 -23.72
C ARG A 139 3.49 -23.27 -22.76
N LEU A 140 2.58 -23.76 -21.89
CA LEU A 140 1.85 -22.92 -20.93
C LEU A 140 2.81 -22.19 -19.98
N VAL A 141 3.76 -22.92 -19.38
CA VAL A 141 4.71 -22.34 -18.45
C VAL A 141 5.59 -21.29 -19.13
N ARG A 142 6.12 -21.63 -20.32
CA ARG A 142 6.97 -20.72 -21.09
C ARG A 142 6.21 -19.45 -21.49
N THR A 143 4.98 -19.59 -21.98
CA THR A 143 4.11 -18.45 -22.31
C THR A 143 3.80 -17.63 -21.07
N GLY A 144 3.51 -18.27 -19.94
CA GLY A 144 3.29 -17.59 -18.65
C GLY A 144 4.47 -16.75 -18.21
N MET A 145 5.70 -17.28 -18.31
CA MET A 145 6.92 -16.54 -17.99
C MET A 145 7.14 -15.35 -18.94
N LEU A 146 6.85 -15.50 -20.23
CA LEU A 146 6.97 -14.42 -21.21
C LEU A 146 5.91 -13.32 -21.00
N VAL A 147 4.67 -13.68 -20.68
CA VAL A 147 3.61 -12.72 -20.31
C VAL A 147 4.00 -11.99 -19.04
N TYR A 148 4.54 -12.69 -18.06
CA TYR A 148 5.05 -12.08 -16.84
C TYR A 148 6.25 -11.15 -17.10
N ALA A 149 7.17 -11.53 -17.96
CA ALA A 149 8.26 -10.66 -18.40
C ALA A 149 7.73 -9.36 -19.05
N GLY A 150 6.69 -9.47 -19.87
CA GLY A 150 5.98 -8.30 -20.40
C GLY A 150 5.35 -7.43 -19.32
N ALA A 151 4.75 -8.03 -18.28
CA ALA A 151 4.20 -7.30 -17.13
C ALA A 151 5.29 -6.60 -16.29
N LEU A 152 6.47 -7.21 -16.11
CA LEU A 152 7.64 -6.57 -15.48
C LEU A 152 8.07 -5.32 -16.25
N VAL A 153 8.22 -5.43 -17.58
CA VAL A 153 8.58 -4.30 -18.45
C VAL A 153 7.52 -3.21 -18.40
N ALA A 154 6.24 -3.56 -18.51
CA ALA A 154 5.15 -2.60 -18.44
C ALA A 154 5.13 -1.84 -17.10
N SER A 155 5.31 -2.55 -15.97
CA SER A 155 5.36 -1.94 -14.65
C SER A 155 6.61 -1.07 -14.41
N TYR A 156 7.71 -1.33 -15.14
CA TYR A 156 8.92 -0.52 -15.08
C TYR A 156 8.81 0.77 -15.89
N VAL A 157 8.16 0.71 -17.06
CA VAL A 157 8.04 1.84 -17.99
C VAL A 157 6.85 2.74 -17.63
N LEU A 158 5.76 2.16 -17.14
CA LEU A 158 4.54 2.89 -16.83
C LEU A 158 4.50 3.23 -15.32
N SER A 159 4.32 4.51 -15.01
CA SER A 159 4.06 4.96 -13.64
C SER A 159 2.66 4.55 -13.23
N THR A 160 2.57 3.54 -12.36
CA THR A 160 1.31 2.96 -11.89
C THR A 160 1.40 2.52 -10.43
N PRO A 161 0.26 2.34 -9.74
CA PRO A 161 0.26 1.77 -8.39
C PRO A 161 0.81 0.33 -8.31
N MET A 162 0.96 -0.36 -9.45
CA MET A 162 1.56 -1.69 -9.50
C MET A 162 3.07 -1.63 -9.22
N GLY A 163 3.84 -0.86 -9.98
CA GLY A 163 5.28 -0.68 -9.81
C GLY A 163 6.04 -1.94 -9.40
N GLY A 164 6.86 -1.85 -8.35
CA GLY A 164 7.62 -2.97 -7.80
C GLY A 164 6.77 -4.13 -7.24
N ASN A 165 5.46 -3.93 -7.02
CA ASN A 165 4.57 -4.99 -6.55
C ASN A 165 4.44 -6.16 -7.55
N VAL A 166 4.74 -5.92 -8.83
CA VAL A 166 4.77 -6.97 -9.86
C VAL A 166 5.75 -8.09 -9.52
N ASN A 167 6.82 -7.83 -8.78
CA ASN A 167 7.81 -8.82 -8.33
C ASN A 167 7.21 -9.95 -7.49
N ARG A 168 6.08 -9.70 -6.82
CA ARG A 168 5.44 -10.69 -5.94
C ARG A 168 5.03 -11.96 -6.68
N LEU A 169 4.64 -11.86 -7.96
CA LEU A 169 4.28 -13.05 -8.75
C LEU A 169 5.49 -13.96 -8.98
N GLY A 170 6.61 -13.39 -9.43
CA GLY A 170 7.84 -14.15 -9.66
C GLY A 170 8.41 -14.73 -8.37
N ALA A 171 8.48 -13.94 -7.31
CA ALA A 171 8.92 -14.40 -6.01
C ALA A 171 8.08 -15.56 -5.47
N LEU A 172 6.76 -15.55 -5.71
CA LEU A 172 5.87 -16.62 -5.25
C LEU A 172 5.96 -17.89 -6.11
N LEU A 173 6.02 -17.77 -7.44
CA LEU A 173 5.76 -18.88 -8.35
C LEU A 173 6.99 -19.38 -9.12
N LEU A 174 7.99 -18.53 -9.37
CA LEU A 174 9.06 -18.88 -10.31
C LEU A 174 9.83 -20.13 -9.88
N GLY A 175 10.28 -20.20 -8.64
CA GLY A 175 11.01 -21.35 -8.09
C GLY A 175 10.14 -22.62 -8.05
N PRO A 176 8.96 -22.60 -7.41
CA PRO A 176 8.04 -23.73 -7.37
C PRO A 176 7.69 -24.29 -8.75
N VAL A 177 7.34 -23.43 -9.72
CA VAL A 177 6.98 -23.85 -11.07
C VAL A 177 8.17 -24.45 -11.82
N LEU A 178 9.34 -23.81 -11.72
CA LEU A 178 10.56 -24.34 -12.32
C LEU A 178 10.90 -25.72 -11.77
N LEU A 179 10.78 -25.91 -10.45
CA LEU A 179 11.01 -27.21 -9.83
C LEU A 179 9.98 -28.28 -10.29
N CYS A 180 8.71 -27.92 -10.45
CA CYS A 180 7.69 -28.81 -11.01
C CYS A 180 8.07 -29.28 -12.41
N VAL A 181 8.48 -28.35 -13.28
CA VAL A 181 8.88 -28.67 -14.67
C VAL A 181 10.11 -29.56 -14.70
N LEU A 182 11.10 -29.26 -13.88
CA LEU A 182 12.36 -30.04 -13.79
C LEU A 182 12.12 -31.47 -13.26
N ALA A 183 11.16 -31.64 -12.35
CA ALA A 183 10.81 -32.93 -11.80
C ALA A 183 9.97 -33.80 -12.77
N ALA A 184 9.17 -33.16 -13.61
CA ALA A 184 8.29 -33.85 -14.58
C ALA A 184 9.05 -34.40 -15.81
N GLU A 185 10.04 -33.65 -16.29
CA GLU A 185 10.87 -34.05 -17.41
C GLU A 185 12.27 -34.43 -16.91
N PRO A 186 12.67 -35.70 -16.97
CA PRO A 186 14.02 -36.09 -16.66
C PRO A 186 14.98 -35.43 -17.63
N LEU A 187 15.53 -34.31 -17.20
CA LEU A 187 16.59 -33.63 -17.91
C LEU A 187 17.77 -34.62 -17.91
N THR A 188 18.15 -35.13 -19.07
CA THR A 188 19.54 -35.42 -19.33
C THR A 188 20.23 -34.08 -19.52
N PRO A 189 20.60 -33.36 -18.45
CA PRO A 189 21.02 -32.00 -18.62
C PRO A 189 22.42 -32.04 -19.19
N LYS A 190 22.56 -31.37 -20.35
CA LYS A 190 23.90 -30.97 -20.79
C LYS A 190 24.59 -30.26 -19.63
N LEU A 191 25.85 -30.49 -19.42
CA LEU A 191 26.63 -30.05 -18.24
C LEU A 191 26.39 -28.53 -17.92
N TRP A 192 26.25 -27.70 -18.95
CA TRP A 192 26.01 -26.29 -18.81
C TRP A 192 24.62 -25.95 -18.16
N ARG A 193 23.57 -26.76 -18.42
CA ARG A 193 22.27 -26.55 -17.80
C ARG A 193 22.31 -26.80 -16.29
N ARG A 194 23.11 -27.77 -15.84
CA ARG A 194 23.34 -27.98 -14.40
C ARG A 194 24.01 -26.77 -13.77
N GLY A 195 25.01 -26.19 -14.45
CA GLY A 195 25.69 -24.98 -13.97
C GLY A 195 24.75 -23.80 -13.84
N VAL A 196 23.88 -23.57 -14.83
CA VAL A 196 22.85 -22.50 -14.77
C VAL A 196 21.88 -22.72 -13.60
N LEU A 197 21.42 -23.96 -13.35
CA LEU A 197 20.51 -24.26 -12.25
C LEU A 197 21.15 -24.07 -10.88
N ILE A 198 22.43 -24.43 -10.72
CA ILE A 198 23.20 -24.22 -9.48
C ILE A 198 23.22 -22.72 -9.10
N ILE A 199 23.27 -21.82 -10.08
CA ILE A 199 23.27 -20.37 -9.86
C ILE A 199 21.84 -19.85 -9.72
N LEU A 200 20.93 -20.28 -10.59
CA LEU A 200 19.58 -19.76 -10.68
C LEU A 200 18.74 -20.05 -9.43
N LEU A 201 18.77 -21.28 -8.91
CA LEU A 201 17.96 -21.66 -7.75
C LEU A 201 18.29 -20.88 -6.49
N PRO A 202 19.55 -20.72 -6.07
CA PRO A 202 19.90 -19.84 -4.93
C PRO A 202 19.48 -18.39 -5.14
N MET A 203 19.59 -17.84 -6.35
CA MET A 203 19.14 -16.48 -6.64
C MET A 203 17.62 -16.35 -6.50
N ILE A 204 16.85 -17.34 -6.95
CA ILE A 204 15.39 -17.35 -6.78
C ILE A 204 15.03 -17.45 -5.29
N VAL A 205 15.70 -18.33 -4.53
CA VAL A 205 15.49 -18.43 -3.08
C VAL A 205 15.80 -17.11 -2.39
N TRP A 206 16.91 -16.46 -2.74
CA TRP A 206 17.26 -15.15 -2.20
C TRP A 206 16.23 -14.09 -2.56
N TRP A 207 15.78 -14.04 -3.81
CA TRP A 207 14.73 -13.11 -4.24
C TRP A 207 13.43 -13.32 -3.46
N GLN A 208 13.11 -14.56 -3.15
CA GLN A 208 11.92 -14.96 -2.42
C GLN A 208 12.00 -14.62 -0.93
N THR A 209 13.13 -14.93 -0.28
CA THR A 209 13.30 -14.83 1.18
C THR A 209 13.96 -13.53 1.64
N GLY A 210 14.74 -12.88 0.79
CA GLY A 210 15.50 -11.67 1.12
C GLY A 210 14.66 -10.53 1.72
N PRO A 211 13.48 -10.21 1.17
CA PRO A 211 12.60 -9.19 1.77
C PRO A 211 12.18 -9.52 3.21
N VAL A 212 11.81 -10.78 3.49
CA VAL A 212 11.42 -11.21 4.84
C VAL A 212 12.59 -11.15 5.81
N ILE A 213 13.78 -11.61 5.38
CA ILE A 213 14.98 -11.55 6.21
C ILE A 213 15.31 -10.09 6.55
N ARG A 214 15.17 -9.18 5.59
CA ARG A 214 15.38 -7.75 5.82
C ARG A 214 14.34 -7.21 6.79
N ASP A 215 13.04 -7.50 6.57
CA ASP A 215 11.95 -6.99 7.40
C ASP A 215 12.07 -7.52 8.85
N LEU A 216 12.47 -8.78 9.04
CA LEU A 216 12.74 -9.34 10.36
C LEU A 216 13.94 -8.64 11.05
N LYS A 217 15.02 -8.37 10.31
CA LYS A 217 16.17 -7.65 10.87
C LYS A 217 15.86 -6.21 11.25
N LEU A 218 14.96 -5.53 10.51
CA LEU A 218 14.53 -4.17 10.83
C LEU A 218 13.65 -4.11 12.09
N THR A 219 13.07 -5.23 12.50
CA THR A 219 12.19 -5.30 13.68
C THR A 219 12.85 -6.01 14.86
N ASP A 220 14.01 -6.64 14.64
CA ASP A 220 14.79 -7.32 15.67
C ASP A 220 15.43 -6.27 16.58
N ASP A 221 15.12 -6.33 17.87
CA ASP A 221 15.57 -5.37 18.89
C ASP A 221 15.18 -3.88 18.64
N ASP A 222 14.28 -3.58 17.68
CA ASP A 222 13.80 -2.22 17.46
C ASP A 222 12.74 -1.83 18.53
N PRO A 223 13.03 -0.86 19.43
CA PRO A 223 12.08 -0.42 20.44
C PRO A 223 10.78 0.13 19.84
N ALA A 224 10.82 0.66 18.62
CA ALA A 224 9.67 1.20 17.91
C ALA A 224 8.57 0.18 17.58
N VAL A 225 8.85 -1.12 17.70
CA VAL A 225 7.84 -2.18 17.56
C VAL A 225 6.84 -2.18 18.73
N THR A 226 7.22 -1.65 19.89
CA THR A 226 6.42 -1.69 21.10
C THR A 226 5.57 -0.43 21.31
N GLN A 227 4.39 -0.56 21.94
CA GLN A 227 3.59 0.61 22.32
C GLN A 227 4.31 1.47 23.38
N ALA A 228 5.08 0.84 24.27
CA ALA A 228 5.80 1.52 25.32
C ALA A 228 6.79 2.59 24.81
N PHE A 229 7.34 2.41 23.61
CA PHE A 229 8.21 3.39 22.98
C PHE A 229 7.47 4.71 22.68
N TYR A 230 6.19 4.65 22.27
CA TYR A 230 5.38 5.83 21.91
C TYR A 230 4.64 6.44 23.12
N GLN A 231 4.54 5.72 24.23
CA GLN A 231 3.77 6.18 25.40
C GLN A 231 4.22 7.55 25.93
N PRO A 232 5.53 7.84 26.12
CA PRO A 232 5.96 9.15 26.58
C PRO A 232 5.57 10.29 25.63
N LEU A 233 5.55 10.00 24.32
CA LEU A 233 5.12 10.95 23.30
C LEU A 233 3.61 11.21 23.38
N ALA A 234 2.80 10.16 23.51
CA ALA A 234 1.36 10.24 23.67
C ALA A 234 0.98 11.03 24.92
N ASP A 235 1.55 10.70 26.08
CA ASP A 235 1.31 11.39 27.36
C ASP A 235 1.66 12.89 27.25
N ALA A 236 2.73 13.24 26.54
CA ALA A 236 3.09 14.62 26.33
C ALA A 236 2.16 15.37 25.38
N LEU A 237 1.60 14.70 24.38
CA LEU A 237 0.78 15.31 23.33
C LEU A 237 -0.71 15.40 23.71
N GLU A 238 -1.29 14.41 24.37
CA GLU A 238 -2.70 14.33 24.69
C GLU A 238 -3.27 15.61 25.31
N PRO A 239 -2.74 16.16 26.43
CA PRO A 239 -3.29 17.35 27.05
C PRO A 239 -3.15 18.61 26.19
N ARG A 240 -2.27 18.58 25.20
CA ARG A 240 -2.04 19.68 24.27
C ARG A 240 -3.01 19.63 23.10
N LEU A 241 -3.23 18.43 22.54
CA LEU A 241 -4.13 18.20 21.41
C LEU A 241 -5.60 18.30 21.79
N VAL A 242 -5.96 17.97 23.03
CA VAL A 242 -7.30 18.23 23.58
C VAL A 242 -7.61 19.73 23.62
N ARG A 243 -6.63 20.57 23.95
CA ARG A 243 -6.81 22.03 23.99
C ARG A 243 -6.84 22.67 22.61
N GLU A 244 -5.95 22.22 21.74
CA GLU A 244 -5.78 22.75 20.38
C GLU A 244 -5.46 21.58 19.43
N PRO A 245 -6.48 21.04 18.76
CA PRO A 245 -6.28 19.94 17.82
C PRO A 245 -5.34 20.34 16.67
N ALA A 246 -4.30 19.53 16.48
CA ALA A 246 -3.27 19.75 15.45
C ALA A 246 -2.73 18.39 15.00
N ARG A 247 -2.13 18.34 13.83
CA ARG A 247 -1.38 17.16 13.42
C ARG A 247 0.00 17.12 14.05
N VAL A 248 0.48 15.90 14.22
CA VAL A 248 1.85 15.62 14.68
C VAL A 248 2.62 15.02 13.52
N GLU A 249 3.76 15.61 13.18
CA GLU A 249 4.73 14.95 12.34
C GLU A 249 5.62 14.06 13.19
N VAL A 250 5.60 12.77 12.92
CA VAL A 250 6.56 11.81 13.43
C VAL A 250 7.52 11.51 12.30
N VAL A 251 8.81 11.86 12.50
CA VAL A 251 9.84 11.57 11.48
C VAL A 251 9.86 10.08 11.20
N PRO A 252 9.66 9.64 9.93
CA PRO A 252 9.41 8.24 9.63
C PRO A 252 10.55 7.31 10.05
N ILE A 253 10.19 6.24 10.73
CA ILE A 253 11.07 5.17 11.16
C ILE A 253 11.21 4.14 10.03
N ALA A 254 12.34 3.45 9.93
CA ALA A 254 12.58 2.46 8.87
C ALA A 254 11.55 1.32 8.85
N SER A 255 11.08 0.92 10.02
CA SER A 255 10.06 -0.13 10.21
C SER A 255 8.61 0.37 10.04
N HIS A 256 8.37 1.68 10.02
CA HIS A 256 7.04 2.32 9.92
C HIS A 256 6.02 1.93 11.01
N TRP A 257 6.48 1.51 12.18
CA TRP A 257 5.59 1.18 13.30
C TRP A 257 4.88 2.39 13.89
N GLU A 258 5.34 3.62 13.62
CA GLU A 258 4.64 4.86 13.98
C GLU A 258 3.20 4.87 13.44
N ALA A 259 2.98 4.32 12.24
CA ALA A 259 1.65 4.24 11.65
C ALA A 259 0.69 3.29 12.39
N ALA A 260 1.22 2.28 13.08
CA ALA A 260 0.43 1.31 13.82
C ALA A 260 0.29 1.68 15.31
N ARG A 261 1.31 2.34 15.89
CA ARG A 261 1.41 2.60 17.32
C ARG A 261 1.07 4.03 17.72
N ALA A 262 1.49 5.01 16.90
CA ALA A 262 1.23 6.42 17.18
C ALA A 262 -0.08 6.93 16.55
N ALA A 263 -0.44 6.46 15.36
CA ALA A 263 -1.64 6.93 14.66
C ALA A 263 -2.97 6.71 15.44
N PRO A 264 -3.15 5.67 16.24
CA PRO A 264 -4.33 5.53 17.10
C PRO A 264 -4.40 6.56 18.23
N GLU A 265 -3.25 7.10 18.69
CA GLU A 265 -3.14 7.98 19.84
C GLU A 265 -3.32 9.46 19.44
N PHE A 266 -2.82 9.84 18.26
CA PHE A 266 -2.90 11.22 17.76
C PHE A 266 -2.81 11.30 16.22
N PRO A 267 -3.38 12.37 15.61
CA PRO A 267 -3.42 12.50 14.16
C PRO A 267 -2.04 12.77 13.56
N LEU A 268 -1.54 11.85 12.74
CA LEU A 268 -0.28 12.00 12.03
C LEU A 268 -0.40 12.95 10.83
N ALA A 269 0.67 13.69 10.53
CA ALA A 269 0.75 14.53 9.33
C ALA A 269 0.99 13.71 8.06
N ARG A 270 1.72 12.58 8.18
CA ARG A 270 1.99 11.62 7.10
C ARG A 270 1.64 10.19 7.52
N GLY A 271 1.24 9.37 6.54
CA GLY A 271 1.13 7.93 6.71
C GLY A 271 2.36 7.20 6.14
N TRP A 272 2.43 5.90 6.36
CA TRP A 272 3.55 5.05 5.95
C TRP A 272 3.47 4.58 4.50
N GLU A 273 2.27 4.60 3.88
CA GLU A 273 2.08 4.06 2.54
C GLU A 273 2.85 4.89 1.51
N ARG A 274 3.95 4.33 1.03
CA ARG A 274 4.95 5.01 0.21
C ARG A 274 4.39 5.73 -1.00
N GLN A 275 3.52 5.07 -1.76
CA GLN A 275 2.95 5.65 -2.98
C GLN A 275 2.06 6.86 -2.66
N THR A 276 1.27 6.77 -1.60
CA THR A 276 0.39 7.85 -1.14
C THR A 276 1.21 8.99 -0.55
N ASP A 277 2.21 8.69 0.28
CA ASP A 277 3.09 9.70 0.87
C ASP A 277 3.90 10.44 -0.20
N ARG A 278 4.46 9.74 -1.19
CA ARG A 278 5.15 10.38 -2.34
C ARG A 278 4.24 11.32 -3.13
N ASN A 279 2.98 10.95 -3.32
CA ASN A 279 2.01 11.75 -4.05
C ASN A 279 1.66 13.03 -3.30
N TYR A 280 1.39 12.93 -2.00
CA TYR A 280 0.93 14.06 -1.19
C TYR A 280 2.07 14.88 -0.57
N ASN A 281 3.24 14.28 -0.38
CA ASN A 281 4.38 14.89 0.28
C ASN A 281 5.69 14.73 -0.53
N PRO A 282 5.69 15.10 -1.84
CA PRO A 282 6.85 14.92 -2.73
C PRO A 282 8.11 15.67 -2.27
N LEU A 283 7.95 16.61 -1.35
CA LEU A 283 9.03 17.40 -0.76
C LEU A 283 10.14 16.51 -0.16
N PHE A 284 9.77 15.41 0.48
CA PHE A 284 10.70 14.51 1.18
C PHE A 284 11.42 13.53 0.25
N TYR A 285 10.91 13.36 -0.98
CA TYR A 285 11.41 12.40 -1.96
C TYR A 285 12.23 13.02 -3.08
N ALA A 286 12.07 14.32 -3.31
CA ALA A 286 12.91 15.10 -4.21
C ALA A 286 13.96 15.85 -3.40
N ASP A 287 15.11 16.19 -4.01
CA ASP A 287 16.13 17.02 -3.37
C ASP A 287 15.66 18.49 -3.26
N ARG A 288 14.53 18.68 -2.60
CA ARG A 288 13.87 19.99 -2.47
C ARG A 288 13.59 20.38 -1.01
N LEU A 289 13.92 19.50 -0.05
CA LEU A 289 13.72 19.77 1.36
C LEU A 289 14.68 20.86 1.84
N GLY A 290 14.12 21.88 2.48
CA GLY A 290 14.87 22.99 3.07
C GLY A 290 13.97 23.77 4.03
N PRO A 291 14.54 24.67 4.89
CA PRO A 291 13.82 25.30 5.99
C PRO A 291 12.51 25.97 5.58
N ASN A 292 12.52 26.77 4.52
CA ASN A 292 11.33 27.51 4.08
C ASN A 292 10.24 26.60 3.52
N ARG A 293 10.61 25.57 2.73
CA ARG A 293 9.64 24.62 2.18
C ARG A 293 9.09 23.71 3.25
N TYR A 294 9.91 23.32 4.20
CA TYR A 294 9.46 22.53 5.35
C TYR A 294 8.47 23.34 6.20
N ARG A 295 8.75 24.62 6.47
CA ARG A 295 7.80 25.50 7.14
C ARG A 295 6.48 25.62 6.39
N GLN A 296 6.50 25.84 5.09
CA GLN A 296 5.28 25.91 4.27
C GLN A 296 4.49 24.60 4.30
N TRP A 297 5.18 23.47 4.33
CA TRP A 297 4.54 22.15 4.43
C TRP A 297 3.87 21.95 5.80
N LEU A 298 4.54 22.29 6.90
CA LEU A 298 3.99 22.26 8.25
C LEU A 298 2.73 23.14 8.35
N ASP A 299 2.79 24.35 7.81
CA ASP A 299 1.66 25.28 7.81
C ASP A 299 0.48 24.76 6.97
N ARG A 300 0.77 24.21 5.81
CA ARG A 300 -0.25 23.65 4.91
C ARG A 300 -1.02 22.51 5.59
N LEU A 301 -0.33 21.63 6.29
CA LEU A 301 -0.94 20.47 6.96
C LEU A 301 -1.44 20.77 8.38
N ALA A 302 -1.29 22.01 8.87
CA ALA A 302 -1.63 22.38 10.25
C ALA A 302 -0.89 21.51 11.28
N VAL A 303 0.42 21.30 11.05
CA VAL A 303 1.28 20.56 11.99
C VAL A 303 1.60 21.44 13.18
N GLY A 304 1.22 21.00 14.38
CA GLY A 304 1.48 21.70 15.63
C GLY A 304 2.73 21.20 16.34
N TYR A 305 3.11 19.97 16.09
CA TYR A 305 4.22 19.31 16.75
C TYR A 305 5.01 18.42 15.78
N VAL A 306 6.33 18.35 16.01
CA VAL A 306 7.25 17.47 15.28
C VAL A 306 7.97 16.61 16.29
N ALA A 307 7.92 15.30 16.12
CA ALA A 307 8.55 14.30 16.97
C ALA A 307 9.68 13.61 16.21
N LEU A 308 10.88 13.63 16.76
CA LEU A 308 12.08 13.01 16.24
C LEU A 308 12.54 11.91 17.19
N PRO A 309 12.55 10.62 16.78
CA PRO A 309 13.11 9.56 17.61
C PRO A 309 14.63 9.68 17.72
N ALA A 310 15.19 9.29 18.87
CA ALA A 310 16.62 9.38 19.15
C ALA A 310 17.40 8.15 18.68
N ASP A 311 16.94 6.96 19.04
CA ASP A 311 17.71 5.71 18.95
C ASP A 311 17.03 4.62 18.09
N THR A 312 16.43 5.00 16.95
CA THR A 312 15.88 4.04 15.99
C THR A 312 16.33 4.39 14.57
N GLU A 313 16.44 3.39 13.72
CA GLU A 313 16.76 3.57 12.31
C GLU A 313 15.63 4.31 11.60
N LEU A 314 15.97 5.37 10.88
CA LEU A 314 15.01 6.18 10.14
C LEU A 314 14.82 5.68 8.72
N ASP A 315 13.64 5.91 8.17
CA ASP A 315 13.43 5.76 6.74
C ASP A 315 14.30 6.77 5.96
N TYR A 316 14.70 6.43 4.75
CA TYR A 316 15.55 7.31 3.92
C TYR A 316 14.94 8.70 3.67
N ALA A 317 13.61 8.84 3.68
CA ALA A 317 12.94 10.13 3.61
C ALA A 317 12.96 10.85 4.97
N GLY A 318 12.94 10.10 6.07
CA GLY A 318 13.06 10.60 7.43
C GLY A 318 14.48 11.08 7.77
N GLU A 319 15.52 10.46 7.24
CA GLU A 319 16.91 10.89 7.49
C GLU A 319 17.16 12.32 7.05
N LYS A 320 16.68 12.71 5.87
CA LYS A 320 16.82 14.08 5.36
C LYS A 320 16.07 15.09 6.24
N GLU A 321 14.90 14.73 6.72
CA GLU A 321 14.11 15.54 7.63
C GLU A 321 14.77 15.66 8.99
N ALA A 322 15.23 14.56 9.57
CA ALA A 322 15.97 14.55 10.83
C ALA A 322 17.23 15.41 10.78
N ALA A 323 18.00 15.34 9.69
CA ALA A 323 19.16 16.19 9.48
C ALA A 323 18.78 17.67 9.47
N LEU A 324 17.68 18.04 8.81
CA LEU A 324 17.17 19.40 8.78
C LEU A 324 16.71 19.87 10.16
N ILE A 325 16.01 19.05 10.93
CA ILE A 325 15.57 19.36 12.29
C ILE A 325 16.78 19.54 13.22
N ARG A 326 17.77 18.64 13.13
CA ARG A 326 19.01 18.69 13.94
C ARG A 326 19.87 19.92 13.64
N SER A 327 19.78 20.50 12.45
CA SER A 327 20.50 21.74 12.10
C SER A 327 19.99 22.98 12.84
N GLY A 328 18.85 22.87 13.54
CA GLY A 328 18.20 23.94 14.26
C GLY A 328 17.34 24.82 13.36
N LEU A 329 16.04 24.78 13.60
CA LEU A 329 15.06 25.56 12.84
C LEU A 329 14.39 26.59 13.76
N PRO A 330 14.41 27.90 13.44
CA PRO A 330 13.95 28.95 14.34
C PRO A 330 12.44 28.87 14.67
N PHE A 331 11.69 28.15 13.87
CA PHE A 331 10.25 27.93 14.07
C PHE A 331 9.93 26.62 14.82
N LEU A 332 10.93 25.84 15.21
CA LEU A 332 10.78 24.66 16.05
C LEU A 332 11.36 24.95 17.43
N ARG A 333 10.50 24.89 18.45
CA ARG A 333 10.91 25.03 19.85
C ARG A 333 10.79 23.68 20.54
N GLU A 334 11.92 23.16 20.97
CA GLU A 334 11.98 21.90 21.72
C GLU A 334 11.21 22.03 23.05
N ILE A 335 10.43 21.02 23.39
CA ILE A 335 9.69 20.91 24.64
C ILE A 335 10.03 19.59 25.31
N PRO A 336 10.05 19.54 26.66
CA PRO A 336 10.38 18.32 27.38
C PRO A 336 9.43 17.18 27.05
N VAL A 337 10.00 16.01 26.80
CA VAL A 337 9.32 14.72 26.64
C VAL A 337 10.22 13.64 27.25
N GLY A 338 9.62 12.57 27.76
CA GLY A 338 10.37 11.42 28.26
C GLY A 338 10.78 10.45 27.15
N GLY A 339 11.56 9.42 27.54
CA GLY A 339 12.01 8.38 26.62
C GLY A 339 12.94 8.86 25.51
N ASP A 340 12.99 8.11 24.43
CA ASP A 340 13.92 8.30 23.32
C ASP A 340 13.35 9.25 22.23
N TRP A 341 12.71 10.33 22.68
CA TRP A 341 12.06 11.30 21.80
C TRP A 341 12.59 12.70 21.99
N ARG A 342 12.69 13.45 20.91
CA ARG A 342 12.78 14.90 20.90
C ARG A 342 11.49 15.45 20.32
N LEU A 343 10.75 16.23 21.10
CA LEU A 343 9.48 16.81 20.71
C LEU A 343 9.62 18.31 20.50
N PHE A 344 9.15 18.80 19.38
CA PHE A 344 9.21 20.22 19.03
C PHE A 344 7.80 20.77 18.83
N LYS A 345 7.53 21.93 19.44
CA LYS A 345 6.34 22.73 19.13
C LYS A 345 6.64 23.61 17.91
N VAL A 346 5.75 23.62 16.92
CA VAL A 346 5.81 24.53 15.77
C VAL A 346 5.33 25.92 16.21
N ILE A 347 6.21 26.91 16.20
CA ILE A 347 5.90 28.29 16.59
C ILE A 347 5.04 28.92 15.50
N GLY A 348 3.88 29.50 15.87
CA GLY A 348 2.93 30.09 14.93
C GLY A 348 2.30 29.06 13.99
N ALA A 349 2.11 27.82 14.46
CA ALA A 349 1.40 26.76 13.71
C ALA A 349 0.03 27.26 13.26
N GLN A 350 -0.36 26.85 12.06
CA GLN A 350 -1.68 27.18 11.54
C GLN A 350 -2.72 26.23 12.16
N PRO A 351 -3.93 26.72 12.48
CA PRO A 351 -4.99 25.85 12.99
C PRO A 351 -5.57 24.98 11.88
N MET A 352 -6.16 23.84 12.25
CA MET A 352 -6.85 22.96 11.29
C MET A 352 -8.12 23.57 10.71
N VAL A 353 -8.73 24.52 11.42
CA VAL A 353 -9.88 25.32 10.97
C VAL A 353 -9.66 26.77 11.35
N ALA A 354 -9.91 27.69 10.41
CA ALA A 354 -9.75 29.12 10.66
C ALA A 354 -10.79 29.65 11.65
N ARG A 355 -10.36 30.51 12.58
CA ARG A 355 -11.29 31.21 13.50
C ARG A 355 -12.35 32.01 12.73
N PRO A 356 -13.58 32.13 13.26
CA PRO A 356 -14.04 31.80 14.62
C PRO A 356 -14.44 30.34 14.81
N ALA A 357 -14.39 29.49 13.77
CA ALA A 357 -14.66 28.07 13.89
C ALA A 357 -13.51 27.34 14.61
N ARG A 358 -13.83 26.22 15.20
CA ARG A 358 -12.86 25.32 15.85
C ARG A 358 -13.19 23.87 15.54
N LEU A 359 -12.17 23.05 15.42
CA LEU A 359 -12.29 21.59 15.42
C LEU A 359 -12.55 21.14 16.85
N THR A 360 -13.61 20.38 17.08
CA THR A 360 -14.00 19.91 18.42
C THR A 360 -13.78 18.41 18.59
N GLU A 361 -13.71 17.68 17.49
CA GLU A 361 -13.50 16.24 17.45
C GLU A 361 -12.70 15.90 16.20
N LEU A 362 -11.77 14.96 16.29
CA LEU A 362 -11.01 14.43 15.17
C LEU A 362 -10.77 12.94 15.39
N ASP A 363 -11.51 12.12 14.65
CA ASP A 363 -11.42 10.66 14.70
C ASP A 363 -10.76 10.10 13.43
N THR A 364 -10.56 8.80 13.38
CA THR A 364 -9.99 8.10 12.22
C THR A 364 -10.89 8.15 11.00
N ASP A 365 -12.21 8.24 11.19
CA ASP A 365 -13.24 8.20 10.16
C ASP A 365 -14.17 9.42 10.15
N GLY A 366 -13.86 10.45 10.95
CA GLY A 366 -14.71 11.62 11.05
C GLY A 366 -14.10 12.81 11.79
N PHE A 367 -14.87 13.90 11.85
CA PHE A 367 -14.49 15.09 12.57
C PHE A 367 -15.74 15.94 12.92
N ALA A 368 -15.60 16.83 13.89
CA ALA A 368 -16.64 17.79 14.19
C ALA A 368 -16.09 19.23 14.22
N VAL A 369 -16.86 20.16 13.65
CA VAL A 369 -16.56 21.60 13.60
C VAL A 369 -17.64 22.35 14.33
N ALA A 370 -17.25 23.27 15.23
CA ALA A 370 -18.17 24.19 15.89
C ALA A 370 -17.82 25.64 15.58
N ALA A 371 -18.85 26.46 15.34
CA ALA A 371 -18.67 27.88 15.15
C ALA A 371 -19.78 28.70 15.86
N PRO A 372 -19.46 29.91 16.38
CA PRO A 372 -20.46 30.79 17.02
C PRO A 372 -21.33 31.54 16.01
N ILE A 373 -21.04 31.40 14.71
CA ILE A 373 -21.76 32.03 13.60
C ILE A 373 -22.05 31.02 12.50
N ALA A 374 -23.10 31.24 11.72
CA ALA A 374 -23.31 30.57 10.43
C ALA A 374 -22.21 30.98 9.45
N GLY A 375 -21.87 30.10 8.52
CA GLY A 375 -20.87 30.39 7.49
C GLY A 375 -20.13 29.18 6.99
N SER A 376 -19.30 29.38 5.98
CA SER A 376 -18.48 28.35 5.36
C SER A 376 -17.03 28.43 5.88
N PHE A 377 -16.51 27.30 6.30
CA PHE A 377 -15.18 27.17 6.90
C PHE A 377 -14.38 26.09 6.17
N GLU A 378 -13.16 26.44 5.81
CA GLU A 378 -12.22 25.46 5.26
C GLU A 378 -11.56 24.69 6.39
N VAL A 379 -11.66 23.37 6.31
CA VAL A 379 -11.09 22.42 7.26
C VAL A 379 -9.91 21.72 6.59
N ARG A 380 -8.74 21.77 7.19
CA ARG A 380 -7.53 21.13 6.67
C ARG A 380 -7.54 19.62 6.86
N ILE A 381 -8.65 19.00 6.53
CA ILE A 381 -8.85 17.56 6.39
C ILE A 381 -9.12 17.30 4.92
N ARG A 382 -8.50 16.28 4.35
CA ARG A 382 -8.62 16.01 2.91
C ARG A 382 -10.06 15.71 2.54
N SER A 383 -10.47 16.30 1.44
CA SER A 383 -11.80 16.04 0.88
C SER A 383 -11.86 14.63 0.31
N THR A 384 -12.93 13.95 0.62
CA THR A 384 -13.24 12.64 0.06
C THR A 384 -14.72 12.61 -0.35
N PRO A 385 -15.07 11.86 -1.40
CA PRO A 385 -16.47 11.68 -1.78
C PRO A 385 -17.30 10.93 -0.74
N TYR A 386 -16.68 10.41 0.30
CA TYR A 386 -17.34 9.63 1.35
C TYR A 386 -17.76 10.46 2.56
N TRP A 387 -17.36 11.74 2.67
CA TRP A 387 -17.82 12.60 3.77
C TRP A 387 -19.34 12.80 3.74
N LYS A 388 -19.98 12.53 4.87
CA LYS A 388 -21.41 12.74 5.11
C LYS A 388 -21.63 13.45 6.43
N VAL A 389 -22.61 14.36 6.45
CA VAL A 389 -23.07 14.98 7.69
C VAL A 389 -23.84 13.93 8.50
N LYS A 390 -23.40 13.69 9.73
CA LYS A 390 -24.04 12.75 10.67
C LYS A 390 -24.95 13.47 11.66
N SER A 391 -24.60 14.69 12.05
CA SER A 391 -25.44 15.52 12.93
C SER A 391 -25.10 17.00 12.77
N GLY A 392 -26.02 17.86 13.12
CA GLY A 392 -25.93 19.31 12.97
C GLY A 392 -26.70 19.82 11.73
N PHE A 393 -26.63 21.14 11.49
CA PHE A 393 -27.31 21.81 10.38
C PHE A 393 -26.27 22.44 9.46
N GLY A 394 -26.18 21.94 8.26
CA GLY A 394 -25.20 22.38 7.27
C GLY A 394 -24.83 21.28 6.29
N CYS A 395 -23.78 21.50 5.55
CA CYS A 395 -23.32 20.59 4.50
C CYS A 395 -21.80 20.49 4.46
N VAL A 396 -21.29 19.50 3.71
CA VAL A 396 -19.88 19.26 3.48
C VAL A 396 -19.62 19.13 1.98
N GLU A 397 -18.58 19.81 1.49
CA GLU A 397 -18.21 19.81 0.08
C GLU A 397 -16.67 19.89 -0.09
N PRO A 398 -16.12 19.62 -1.30
CA PRO A 398 -14.71 19.90 -1.58
C PRO A 398 -14.40 21.38 -1.42
N GLY A 399 -13.34 21.69 -0.68
CA GLY A 399 -12.81 23.03 -0.48
C GLY A 399 -11.71 23.40 -1.50
N ARG A 400 -10.85 24.36 -1.16
CA ARG A 400 -9.72 24.74 -2.00
C ARG A 400 -8.61 23.69 -1.93
N GLY A 401 -8.00 23.39 -3.07
CA GLY A 401 -7.02 22.32 -3.17
C GLY A 401 -7.66 20.98 -2.80
N ASP A 402 -7.04 20.24 -1.88
CA ASP A 402 -7.52 18.92 -1.43
C ASP A 402 -8.31 18.98 -0.11
N TRP A 403 -8.67 20.18 0.38
CA TRP A 403 -9.29 20.35 1.69
C TRP A 403 -10.81 20.17 1.63
N THR A 404 -11.40 19.98 2.80
CA THR A 404 -12.85 19.90 2.99
C THR A 404 -13.40 21.27 3.36
N ARG A 405 -14.52 21.69 2.76
CA ARG A 405 -15.30 22.83 3.20
C ARG A 405 -16.54 22.36 3.94
N VAL A 406 -16.77 22.97 5.08
CA VAL A 406 -17.95 22.74 5.92
C VAL A 406 -18.73 24.03 5.99
N THR A 407 -20.02 23.99 5.69
CA THR A 407 -20.94 25.12 5.85
C THR A 407 -21.90 24.83 6.99
N LEU A 408 -21.96 25.73 7.97
CA LEU A 408 -22.95 25.71 9.04
C LEU A 408 -24.08 26.70 8.70
N ASP A 409 -25.31 26.23 8.66
CA ASP A 409 -26.48 27.04 8.39
C ASP A 409 -26.88 27.94 9.57
N ARG A 410 -26.42 27.57 10.77
CA ARG A 410 -26.65 28.30 12.02
C ARG A 410 -25.49 28.07 13.01
N PRO A 411 -25.33 28.97 14.02
CA PRO A 411 -24.38 28.74 15.10
C PRO A 411 -24.56 27.35 15.74
N GLY A 412 -23.47 26.64 16.01
CA GLY A 412 -23.51 25.31 16.60
C GLY A 412 -22.38 24.41 16.17
N SER A 413 -22.62 23.10 16.14
CA SER A 413 -21.66 22.08 15.74
C SER A 413 -22.20 21.24 14.60
N LEU A 414 -21.31 20.86 13.68
CA LEU A 414 -21.57 19.92 12.59
C LEU A 414 -20.58 18.75 12.70
N LYS A 415 -21.11 17.52 12.79
CA LYS A 415 -20.31 16.28 12.77
C LYS A 415 -20.37 15.65 11.39
N VAL A 416 -19.18 15.34 10.87
CA VAL A 416 -18.97 14.70 9.56
C VAL A 416 -18.26 13.38 9.79
N ALA A 417 -18.71 12.33 9.13
CA ALA A 417 -18.02 11.03 9.15
C ALA A 417 -18.04 10.37 7.76
N ALA A 418 -17.12 9.44 7.54
CA ALA A 418 -17.05 8.68 6.30
C ALA A 418 -18.22 7.69 6.20
N ASP A 419 -18.81 7.59 5.02
CA ASP A 419 -19.84 6.61 4.67
C ASP A 419 -19.40 5.87 3.41
N PHE A 420 -19.05 4.59 3.55
CA PHE A 420 -18.58 3.73 2.47
C PHE A 420 -19.71 2.92 1.81
N SER A 421 -20.97 3.24 2.08
CA SER A 421 -22.07 2.58 1.41
C SER A 421 -22.01 2.82 -0.10
N PRO A 422 -22.45 1.86 -0.95
CA PRO A 422 -22.39 1.99 -2.42
C PRO A 422 -23.08 3.25 -2.96
N GLY A 423 -24.14 3.72 -2.31
CA GLY A 423 -24.86 4.94 -2.66
C GLY A 423 -24.15 6.25 -2.24
N ALA A 424 -23.24 6.18 -1.27
CA ALA A 424 -22.61 7.38 -0.72
C ALA A 424 -21.78 8.15 -1.75
N ARG A 425 -21.12 7.45 -2.68
CA ARG A 425 -20.30 8.08 -3.73
C ARG A 425 -21.14 8.83 -4.77
N PHE A 426 -22.35 8.35 -5.04
CA PHE A 426 -23.21 8.85 -6.13
C PHE A 426 -24.38 9.71 -5.62
N GLY A 427 -24.56 9.83 -4.30
CA GLY A 427 -25.65 10.57 -3.68
C GLY A 427 -25.50 12.09 -3.81
N SER A 428 -26.63 12.78 -4.00
CA SER A 428 -26.72 14.24 -4.16
C SER A 428 -26.54 15.04 -2.86
N ASP A 429 -26.41 14.39 -1.70
CA ASP A 429 -26.27 15.06 -0.39
C ASP A 429 -24.92 15.78 -0.17
N ARG A 430 -24.17 15.98 -1.24
CA ARG A 430 -22.83 16.61 -1.23
C ARG A 430 -22.85 18.08 -1.61
N ASP A 431 -23.91 18.52 -2.20
CA ASP A 431 -24.00 19.88 -2.70
C ASP A 431 -24.53 20.79 -1.60
N CYS A 432 -23.67 21.69 -1.10
CA CYS A 432 -24.10 22.87 -0.37
C CYS A 432 -24.85 23.80 -1.31
N ARG A 433 -25.88 23.30 -1.99
CA ARG A 433 -26.73 24.15 -2.81
C ARG A 433 -27.67 24.88 -1.88
N PRO A 434 -27.72 26.22 -1.90
CA PRO A 434 -28.82 26.92 -1.28
C PRO A 434 -30.09 26.40 -1.97
N ASP A 435 -31.04 25.97 -1.16
CA ASP A 435 -32.40 25.64 -1.65
C ASP A 435 -32.89 26.78 -2.52
N ARG A 436 -33.36 26.43 -3.74
CA ARG A 436 -34.02 27.36 -4.65
C ARG A 436 -35.37 27.74 -4.11
#